data_cc7f27a9541ec80bb485fb8a55c4de3a
#
_entry.id   cc7f27a9541ec80bb485fb8a55c4de3a
#
_cell.length_a   1.000
_cell.length_b   1.000
_cell.length_c   1.000
_cell.angle_alpha   90.00
_cell.angle_beta   90.00
_cell.angle_gamma   90.00
#
_symmetry.space_group_name_H-M   'P 1'
#
loop_
_entity.id
_entity.type
_entity.pdbx_description
1 polymer ?
#
loop_
_entity_poly.entity_id
_entity_poly.type
_entity_poly.pdbx_seq_one_letter_code
_entity_poly.pdbx_strand_id
1 'polypeptide(L)'
;MQKSGMVTRRGVFQAGALSAAGLLGGVASPAGAAGRPASVAVYERIGVRPFINLTGAFTINGGMLTLPEVKQAMEEASHFSVHMDELMAAVGPRLAELLQCEAAIVTSGCSAALTHATSACVAGGDPELIQQLPDLTGLKDEVVMLHRYTYDHAIRTLGVKLTAVTTREEFLNALSHRTAMVALTAHGASRRAFPLEEIVAAAHEQDIPVLVDAAASYPRSPDPYLARGADLVTYSGGKLYRGPQCTGFLFGRKDLVDAAWLNSSPHHSFGRAMKVGKEEVMGALAAVEACFARRGLDKEVAMWSDWLGRIARRIEQVPGVSTKLVARPPASDHSYLDVSWDRAKIGYSAGELHDVLFMGEPRLQTMASGEGNRFPLRVTNIEEDQVSTVAERLYEVFHAAPPPKEVRRSAPAADLTGRWDAELTFVRGSSTHQFYFEAEGNRLAGTHHGRNAQAGLRGFIDGGRVEFASRIRYQGSNLNYAFQGELRGDAISGEVRLGEYGPATWSARRHKPA
;
A
#
# COMPACT_ATOMS: atom_id res chain seq x y z
N MET A 1 4.20 -31.85 40.94
CA MET A 1 4.95 -32.15 39.69
C MET A 1 3.94 -32.42 38.57
N GLN A 2 3.56 -31.41 37.82
CA GLN A 2 2.80 -31.56 36.57
C GLN A 2 3.51 -30.78 35.48
N LYS A 3 3.83 -31.48 34.40
CA LYS A 3 4.61 -30.97 33.28
C LYS A 3 3.75 -30.07 32.41
N SER A 4 4.20 -28.85 32.20
CA SER A 4 3.66 -27.93 31.17
C SER A 4 4.01 -28.43 29.79
N GLY A 5 3.01 -28.74 28.97
CA GLY A 5 3.18 -29.09 27.57
C GLY A 5 3.48 -27.87 26.72
N MET A 6 4.67 -27.82 26.17
CA MET A 6 5.09 -26.84 25.15
C MET A 6 4.39 -27.18 23.83
N VAL A 7 3.52 -26.29 23.35
CA VAL A 7 2.94 -26.39 21.99
C VAL A 7 4.00 -25.99 20.99
N THR A 8 4.52 -26.97 20.26
CA THR A 8 5.48 -26.75 19.19
C THR A 8 4.79 -26.36 17.88
N ARG A 9 5.46 -25.51 17.07
CA ARG A 9 5.06 -24.98 15.76
C ARG A 9 4.62 -26.00 14.69
N ARG A 10 4.52 -27.29 15.01
CA ARG A 10 4.18 -28.40 14.08
C ARG A 10 2.69 -28.73 13.99
N GLY A 11 1.82 -28.11 14.77
CA GLY A 11 0.41 -28.50 14.88
C GLY A 11 -0.56 -27.85 13.89
N VAL A 12 -0.12 -26.94 13.01
CA VAL A 12 -1.03 -26.19 12.14
C VAL A 12 -1.07 -26.72 10.69
N PHE A 13 -0.26 -27.71 10.33
CA PHE A 13 -0.13 -28.22 8.95
C PHE A 13 -0.51 -29.69 8.76
N GLN A 14 -1.47 -30.21 9.51
CA GLN A 14 -1.99 -31.56 9.27
C GLN A 14 -3.50 -31.57 9.05
N ALA A 15 -3.92 -31.14 7.85
CA ALA A 15 -5.16 -31.59 7.25
C ALA A 15 -5.05 -31.39 5.72
N GLY A 16 -4.71 -32.44 4.99
CA GLY A 16 -4.74 -32.41 3.54
C GLY A 16 -3.63 -33.20 2.83
N ALA A 17 -3.40 -34.46 3.24
CA ALA A 17 -2.61 -35.38 2.42
C ALA A 17 -3.51 -36.50 1.90
N LEU A 18 -3.87 -36.44 0.61
CA LEU A 18 -4.34 -37.61 -0.14
C LEU A 18 -3.53 -37.71 -1.43
N SER A 19 -2.69 -38.72 -1.40
CA SER A 19 -2.09 -39.54 -2.47
C SER A 19 -2.23 -39.16 -3.93
N ALA A 20 -1.09 -39.00 -4.63
CA ALA A 20 -0.89 -39.52 -5.99
C ALA A 20 0.56 -40.00 -6.16
N ALA A 21 0.74 -41.30 -6.22
CA ALA A 21 1.92 -41.95 -6.71
C ALA A 21 1.81 -42.17 -8.22
N GLY A 22 2.90 -41.96 -8.96
CA GLY A 22 3.04 -42.62 -10.25
C GLY A 22 3.60 -41.79 -11.39
N LEU A 23 4.79 -42.25 -11.86
CA LEU A 23 5.35 -42.19 -13.20
C LEU A 23 6.42 -41.13 -13.51
N LEU A 24 7.65 -41.59 -13.32
CA LEU A 24 8.84 -41.09 -13.99
C LEU A 24 8.76 -41.43 -15.49
N GLY A 25 8.65 -40.43 -16.33
CA GLY A 25 8.83 -40.53 -17.77
C GLY A 25 9.67 -39.36 -18.25
N GLY A 26 10.89 -39.64 -18.72
CA GLY A 26 11.76 -38.63 -19.29
C GLY A 26 11.16 -38.01 -20.55
N VAL A 27 11.22 -36.68 -20.66
CA VAL A 27 10.79 -35.95 -21.86
C VAL A 27 11.93 -35.04 -22.32
N ALA A 28 12.37 -35.31 -23.56
CA ALA A 28 13.28 -34.47 -24.31
C ALA A 28 12.69 -33.05 -24.52
N SER A 29 13.53 -32.02 -24.39
CA SER A 29 13.18 -30.62 -24.72
C SER A 29 12.95 -30.46 -26.22
N PRO A 30 11.84 -29.87 -26.66
CA PRO A 30 11.76 -29.26 -27.98
C PRO A 30 12.07 -27.77 -27.88
N ALA A 31 12.96 -27.32 -28.72
CA ALA A 31 13.19 -25.90 -29.01
C ALA A 31 11.96 -25.28 -29.69
N GLY A 32 11.60 -24.07 -29.25
CA GLY A 32 10.66 -23.20 -29.96
C GLY A 32 9.22 -23.28 -29.46
N ALA A 33 8.85 -22.41 -28.51
CA ALA A 33 7.47 -22.01 -28.28
C ALA A 33 7.40 -20.57 -27.79
N ALA A 34 7.23 -19.66 -28.75
CA ALA A 34 6.62 -18.37 -28.43
C ALA A 34 5.21 -18.61 -27.90
N GLY A 35 4.86 -18.06 -26.72
CA GLY A 35 3.49 -17.93 -26.29
C GLY A 35 2.90 -18.97 -25.33
N ARG A 36 3.69 -19.67 -24.50
CA ARG A 36 3.10 -20.38 -23.37
C ARG A 36 2.81 -19.42 -22.23
N PRO A 37 1.57 -19.39 -21.66
CA PRO A 37 1.33 -18.64 -20.43
C PRO A 37 2.33 -19.10 -19.36
N ALA A 38 2.86 -18.14 -18.59
CA ALA A 38 3.78 -18.45 -17.50
C ALA A 38 3.15 -19.50 -16.58
N SER A 39 3.87 -20.59 -16.32
CA SER A 39 3.36 -21.63 -15.44
C SER A 39 3.19 -21.09 -14.02
N VAL A 40 2.01 -21.24 -13.44
CA VAL A 40 1.72 -20.89 -12.03
C VAL A 40 2.36 -21.89 -11.06
N ALA A 41 2.97 -22.98 -11.58
CA ALA A 41 3.59 -24.06 -10.79
C ALA A 41 4.61 -23.57 -9.76
N VAL A 42 5.28 -22.42 -10.02
CA VAL A 42 6.23 -21.83 -9.07
C VAL A 42 5.57 -21.46 -7.74
N TYR A 43 4.31 -21.07 -7.74
CA TYR A 43 3.54 -20.75 -6.54
C TYR A 43 2.75 -21.95 -6.01
N GLU A 44 2.14 -22.73 -6.90
CA GLU A 44 1.30 -23.88 -6.55
C GLU A 44 2.08 -24.96 -5.81
N ARG A 45 3.35 -25.20 -6.18
CA ARG A 45 4.25 -26.16 -5.50
C ARG A 45 4.48 -25.85 -4.01
N ILE A 46 4.19 -24.62 -3.57
CA ILE A 46 4.28 -24.20 -2.16
C ILE A 46 2.90 -23.87 -1.57
N GLY A 47 1.82 -24.24 -2.25
CA GLY A 47 0.45 -24.05 -1.79
C GLY A 47 -0.09 -22.64 -1.92
N VAL A 48 0.55 -21.76 -2.70
CA VAL A 48 0.07 -20.39 -2.97
C VAL A 48 -0.74 -20.40 -4.26
N ARG A 49 -1.97 -19.89 -4.17
CA ARG A 49 -2.86 -19.71 -5.33
C ARG A 49 -2.74 -18.30 -5.87
N PRO A 50 -2.27 -18.08 -7.10
CA PRO A 50 -2.30 -16.78 -7.76
C PRO A 50 -3.71 -16.24 -7.93
N PHE A 51 -3.83 -14.94 -8.21
CA PHE A 51 -5.10 -14.27 -8.48
C PHE A 51 -4.94 -13.22 -9.59
N ILE A 52 -6.05 -12.85 -10.21
CA ILE A 52 -6.13 -11.69 -11.10
C ILE A 52 -6.35 -10.46 -10.22
N ASN A 53 -5.45 -9.48 -10.32
CA ASN A 53 -5.41 -8.32 -9.44
C ASN A 53 -6.21 -7.14 -9.99
N LEU A 54 -7.36 -6.85 -9.41
CA LEU A 54 -8.25 -5.73 -9.77
C LEU A 54 -8.14 -4.54 -8.79
N THR A 55 -7.08 -4.51 -7.99
CA THR A 55 -6.87 -3.46 -6.97
C THR A 55 -5.84 -2.40 -7.37
N GLY A 56 -4.94 -2.72 -8.31
CA GLY A 56 -3.78 -1.91 -8.69
C GLY A 56 -2.49 -2.31 -7.96
N ALA A 57 -1.57 -1.36 -7.81
CA ALA A 57 -0.17 -1.60 -7.42
C ALA A 57 0.08 -1.68 -5.90
N PHE A 58 -0.79 -2.33 -5.13
CA PHE A 58 -0.57 -2.50 -3.69
C PHE A 58 0.53 -3.54 -3.41
N THR A 59 1.46 -3.21 -2.51
CA THR A 59 2.57 -4.09 -2.11
C THR A 59 2.11 -5.44 -1.59
N ILE A 60 1.02 -5.47 -0.81
CA ILE A 60 0.43 -6.72 -0.29
C ILE A 60 -0.03 -7.67 -1.39
N ASN A 61 -0.32 -7.15 -2.59
CA ASN A 61 -0.74 -7.90 -3.77
C ASN A 61 0.41 -8.11 -4.79
N GLY A 62 1.66 -7.85 -4.39
CA GLY A 62 2.84 -8.05 -5.25
C GLY A 62 3.12 -6.91 -6.23
N GLY A 63 2.44 -5.74 -6.12
CA GLY A 63 2.63 -4.61 -7.01
C GLY A 63 2.03 -4.81 -8.40
N MET A 64 2.68 -4.26 -9.43
CA MET A 64 2.30 -4.42 -10.84
C MET A 64 2.99 -5.62 -11.47
N LEU A 65 2.36 -6.20 -12.50
CA LEU A 65 3.01 -7.21 -13.34
C LEU A 65 4.19 -6.58 -14.10
N THR A 66 5.36 -7.16 -13.93
CA THR A 66 6.61 -6.70 -14.54
C THR A 66 6.57 -6.88 -16.06
N LEU A 67 7.10 -5.91 -16.79
CA LEU A 67 7.19 -5.97 -18.27
C LEU A 67 8.10 -7.13 -18.73
N PRO A 68 7.87 -7.70 -19.93
CA PRO A 68 8.75 -8.72 -20.51
C PRO A 68 10.22 -8.31 -20.58
N GLU A 69 10.49 -7.07 -21.00
CA GLU A 69 11.85 -6.52 -21.12
C GLU A 69 12.54 -6.39 -19.76
N VAL A 70 11.78 -6.07 -18.73
CA VAL A 70 12.28 -6.01 -17.35
C VAL A 70 12.71 -7.40 -16.88
N LYS A 71 11.88 -8.43 -17.13
CA LYS A 71 12.20 -9.81 -16.78
C LYS A 71 13.46 -10.29 -17.51
N GLN A 72 13.58 -9.97 -18.80
CA GLN A 72 14.75 -10.28 -19.61
C GLN A 72 16.01 -9.61 -19.05
N ALA A 73 15.96 -8.29 -18.79
CA ALA A 73 17.11 -7.55 -18.25
C ALA A 73 17.57 -8.10 -16.90
N MET A 74 16.63 -8.49 -16.02
CA MET A 74 16.94 -9.12 -14.73
C MET A 74 17.60 -10.48 -14.91
N GLU A 75 17.09 -11.31 -15.81
CA GLU A 75 17.67 -12.63 -16.12
C GLU A 75 19.09 -12.48 -16.65
N GLU A 76 19.31 -11.62 -17.65
CA GLU A 76 20.64 -11.35 -18.22
C GLU A 76 21.63 -10.86 -17.15
N ALA A 77 21.20 -9.89 -16.31
CA ALA A 77 22.04 -9.36 -15.22
C ALA A 77 22.41 -10.41 -14.18
N SER A 78 21.59 -11.44 -13.98
CA SER A 78 21.81 -12.47 -12.97
C SER A 78 23.06 -13.32 -13.24
N HIS A 79 23.50 -13.42 -14.50
CA HIS A 79 24.63 -14.23 -14.91
C HIS A 79 26.01 -13.61 -14.61
N PHE A 80 26.07 -12.34 -14.21
CA PHE A 80 27.34 -11.63 -14.05
C PHE A 80 27.43 -10.92 -12.69
N SER A 81 28.65 -10.77 -12.20
CA SER A 81 28.96 -9.89 -11.05
C SER A 81 29.46 -8.54 -11.56
N VAL A 82 29.03 -7.47 -10.92
CA VAL A 82 29.45 -6.10 -11.22
C VAL A 82 29.74 -5.33 -9.94
N HIS A 83 30.58 -4.29 -10.03
CA HIS A 83 30.76 -3.36 -8.93
C HIS A 83 29.56 -2.40 -8.87
N MET A 84 28.93 -2.27 -7.70
CA MET A 84 27.66 -1.53 -7.59
C MET A 84 27.83 -0.02 -7.81
N ASP A 85 28.98 0.58 -7.45
CA ASP A 85 29.25 1.99 -7.74
C ASP A 85 29.47 2.22 -9.23
N GLU A 86 30.18 1.33 -9.92
CA GLU A 86 30.33 1.39 -11.39
C GLU A 86 28.98 1.23 -12.10
N LEU A 87 28.14 0.30 -11.61
CA LEU A 87 26.81 0.10 -12.14
C LEU A 87 25.95 1.36 -11.98
N MET A 88 25.92 1.97 -10.80
CA MET A 88 25.13 3.17 -10.56
C MET A 88 25.70 4.38 -11.30
N ALA A 89 27.03 4.50 -11.40
CA ALA A 89 27.68 5.53 -12.20
C ALA A 89 27.36 5.45 -13.70
N ALA A 90 27.01 4.26 -14.22
CA ALA A 90 26.58 4.07 -15.59
C ALA A 90 25.05 4.24 -15.76
N VAL A 91 24.26 3.67 -14.85
CA VAL A 91 22.79 3.69 -14.91
C VAL A 91 22.24 5.09 -14.58
N GLY A 92 22.83 5.78 -13.61
CA GLY A 92 22.36 7.10 -13.17
C GLY A 92 22.29 8.14 -14.29
N PRO A 93 23.37 8.39 -15.06
CA PRO A 93 23.35 9.30 -16.20
C PRO A 93 22.35 8.88 -17.29
N ARG A 94 22.18 7.57 -17.54
CA ARG A 94 21.20 7.08 -18.52
C ARG A 94 19.76 7.34 -18.05
N LEU A 95 19.48 7.14 -16.77
CA LEU A 95 18.19 7.51 -16.20
C LEU A 95 17.96 9.02 -16.25
N ALA A 96 18.98 9.81 -15.92
CA ALA A 96 18.90 11.28 -15.95
C ALA A 96 18.58 11.80 -17.35
N GLU A 97 19.19 11.23 -18.39
CA GLU A 97 18.88 11.52 -19.79
C GLU A 97 17.40 11.23 -20.12
N LEU A 98 16.92 10.03 -19.77
CA LEU A 98 15.55 9.59 -20.03
C LEU A 98 14.50 10.41 -19.27
N LEU A 99 14.81 10.79 -18.04
CA LEU A 99 13.94 11.57 -17.15
C LEU A 99 14.07 13.08 -17.35
N GLN A 100 15.07 13.53 -18.12
CA GLN A 100 15.42 14.94 -18.34
C GLN A 100 15.67 15.70 -17.03
N CYS A 101 16.55 15.17 -16.17
CA CYS A 101 16.95 15.74 -14.91
C CYS A 101 18.49 15.77 -14.76
N GLU A 102 19.01 16.40 -13.68
CA GLU A 102 20.45 16.53 -13.48
C GLU A 102 21.10 15.20 -13.08
N ALA A 103 20.45 14.41 -12.20
CA ALA A 103 20.93 13.12 -11.72
C ALA A 103 19.78 12.21 -11.30
N ALA A 104 20.04 10.90 -11.30
CA ALA A 104 19.09 9.89 -10.87
C ALA A 104 19.79 8.67 -10.27
N ILE A 105 19.16 8.03 -9.30
CA ILE A 105 19.58 6.73 -8.73
C ILE A 105 18.40 5.78 -8.60
N VAL A 106 18.71 4.47 -8.60
CA VAL A 106 17.76 3.40 -8.24
C VAL A 106 17.90 3.10 -6.76
N THR A 107 16.78 3.00 -6.06
CA THR A 107 16.71 2.73 -4.62
C THR A 107 15.90 1.46 -4.34
N SER A 108 15.97 0.95 -3.10
CA SER A 108 15.16 -0.20 -2.65
C SER A 108 13.71 0.24 -2.37
N GLY A 109 12.99 0.59 -3.43
CA GLY A 109 11.64 1.16 -3.38
C GLY A 109 11.61 2.66 -3.08
N CYS A 110 10.47 3.29 -3.37
CA CYS A 110 10.26 4.71 -3.10
C CYS A 110 10.39 5.05 -1.60
N SER A 111 10.04 4.12 -0.71
CA SER A 111 10.21 4.32 0.74
C SER A 111 11.68 4.51 1.12
N ALA A 112 12.60 3.71 0.54
CA ALA A 112 14.03 3.92 0.72
C ALA A 112 14.50 5.25 0.11
N ALA A 113 13.95 5.65 -1.04
CA ALA A 113 14.23 6.96 -1.64
C ALA A 113 13.91 8.12 -0.70
N LEU A 114 12.76 8.05 0.00
CA LEU A 114 12.38 9.04 1.03
C LEU A 114 13.41 9.09 2.17
N THR A 115 13.87 7.92 2.65
CA THR A 115 14.89 7.84 3.71
C THR A 115 16.23 8.39 3.22
N HIS A 116 16.68 8.02 2.02
CA HIS A 116 17.96 8.48 1.45
C HIS A 116 17.95 9.97 1.17
N ALA A 117 16.85 10.52 0.65
CA ALA A 117 16.68 11.96 0.46
C ALA A 117 16.72 12.70 1.81
N THR A 118 16.07 12.16 2.84
CA THR A 118 16.11 12.75 4.18
C THR A 118 17.54 12.72 4.74
N SER A 119 18.25 11.60 4.62
CA SER A 119 19.64 11.48 5.07
C SER A 119 20.56 12.46 4.33
N ALA A 120 20.39 12.60 3.01
CA ALA A 120 21.12 13.55 2.18
C ALA A 120 20.88 15.00 2.62
N CYS A 121 19.63 15.38 2.90
CA CYS A 121 19.29 16.73 3.36
C CYS A 121 19.79 17.03 4.79
N VAL A 122 20.03 15.99 5.61
CA VAL A 122 20.51 16.14 7.00
C VAL A 122 22.03 16.07 7.09
N ALA A 123 22.65 15.04 6.51
CA ALA A 123 24.08 14.76 6.66
C ALA A 123 24.92 15.13 5.43
N GLY A 124 24.28 15.44 4.28
CA GLY A 124 25.00 15.68 3.03
C GLY A 124 25.85 14.48 2.61
N GLY A 125 27.06 14.77 2.10
CA GLY A 125 28.07 13.79 1.72
C GLY A 125 29.22 13.64 2.71
N ASP A 126 29.14 14.24 3.89
CA ASP A 126 30.18 14.17 4.91
C ASP A 126 30.18 12.81 5.61
N PRO A 127 31.28 12.01 5.53
CA PRO A 127 31.31 10.66 6.10
C PRO A 127 31.12 10.64 7.63
N GLU A 128 31.57 11.67 8.35
CA GLU A 128 31.40 11.73 9.80
C GLU A 128 29.94 11.97 10.17
N LEU A 129 29.25 12.86 9.46
CA LEU A 129 27.82 13.11 9.66
C LEU A 129 26.96 11.93 9.19
N ILE A 130 27.36 11.25 8.11
CA ILE A 130 26.70 10.01 7.65
C ILE A 130 26.78 8.93 8.74
N GLN A 131 27.92 8.77 9.41
CA GLN A 131 28.12 7.80 10.49
C GLN A 131 27.43 8.23 11.80
N GLN A 132 27.23 9.53 12.03
CA GLN A 132 26.51 10.04 13.18
C GLN A 132 25.02 9.65 13.17
N LEU A 133 24.41 9.55 11.99
CA LEU A 133 22.99 9.18 11.87
C LEU A 133 22.71 7.83 12.53
N PRO A 134 21.64 7.67 13.30
CA PRO A 134 20.46 8.57 13.44
C PRO A 134 20.57 9.59 14.60
N ASP A 135 21.74 9.84 15.17
CA ASP A 135 21.90 10.92 16.14
C ASP A 135 21.90 12.26 15.41
N LEU A 136 20.88 13.08 15.67
CA LEU A 136 20.67 14.37 15.02
C LEU A 136 21.24 15.55 15.82
N THR A 137 22.04 15.30 16.85
CA THR A 137 22.62 16.35 17.68
C THR A 137 23.48 17.30 16.82
N GLY A 138 23.12 18.59 16.78
CA GLY A 138 23.80 19.60 15.98
C GLY A 138 23.47 19.60 14.49
N LEU A 139 22.56 18.74 14.02
CA LEU A 139 22.11 18.65 12.63
C LEU A 139 20.71 19.26 12.46
N LYS A 140 20.32 19.47 11.20
CA LYS A 140 18.93 19.80 10.88
C LYS A 140 18.04 18.59 11.21
N ASP A 141 17.03 18.77 12.03
CA ASP A 141 16.24 17.69 12.62
C ASP A 141 14.71 17.80 12.39
N GLU A 142 14.29 18.75 11.54
CA GLU A 142 12.88 18.95 11.21
C GLU A 142 12.61 18.78 9.72
N VAL A 143 11.45 18.20 9.40
CA VAL A 143 10.89 18.13 8.04
C VAL A 143 9.50 18.73 8.06
N VAL A 144 9.23 19.70 7.19
CA VAL A 144 7.93 20.34 7.04
C VAL A 144 7.12 19.65 5.95
N MET A 145 5.83 19.40 6.20
CA MET A 145 4.91 18.78 5.24
C MET A 145 3.49 19.37 5.35
N LEU A 146 2.73 19.33 4.27
CA LEU A 146 1.35 19.86 4.26
C LEU A 146 0.34 18.92 4.91
N HIS A 147 0.65 17.65 5.08
CA HIS A 147 -0.18 16.65 5.78
C HIS A 147 0.63 15.39 6.08
N ARG A 148 0.25 14.73 7.15
CA ARG A 148 0.80 13.40 7.50
C ARG A 148 0.16 12.32 6.62
N TYR A 149 0.94 11.36 6.17
CA TYR A 149 0.48 10.23 5.36
C TYR A 149 1.22 8.94 5.71
N THR A 150 0.70 7.80 5.27
CA THR A 150 1.17 6.48 5.73
C THR A 150 2.67 6.24 5.51
N TYR A 151 3.25 6.76 4.43
CA TYR A 151 4.67 6.54 4.12
C TYR A 151 5.61 7.56 4.78
N ASP A 152 5.12 8.53 5.54
CA ASP A 152 5.97 9.49 6.24
C ASP A 152 6.87 8.84 7.30
N HIS A 153 6.60 7.59 7.68
CA HIS A 153 7.48 6.81 8.56
C HIS A 153 8.86 6.58 7.94
N ALA A 154 8.98 6.53 6.60
CA ALA A 154 10.27 6.42 5.92
C ALA A 154 11.16 7.65 6.12
N ILE A 155 10.53 8.83 6.24
CA ILE A 155 11.21 10.09 6.56
C ILE A 155 11.59 10.11 8.05
N ARG A 156 10.62 9.87 8.95
CA ARG A 156 10.84 9.93 10.40
C ARG A 156 11.65 8.78 10.98
N THR A 157 11.94 7.74 10.17
CA THR A 157 12.80 6.62 10.62
C THR A 157 14.22 7.10 10.97
N LEU A 158 14.65 8.23 10.40
CA LEU A 158 15.91 8.89 10.71
C LEU A 158 15.90 9.61 12.08
N GLY A 159 14.75 9.75 12.72
CA GLY A 159 14.60 10.49 13.98
C GLY A 159 14.13 11.94 13.80
N VAL A 160 14.03 12.45 12.59
CA VAL A 160 13.56 13.82 12.33
C VAL A 160 12.13 14.04 12.81
N LYS A 161 11.86 15.24 13.31
CA LYS A 161 10.54 15.69 13.69
C LYS A 161 9.75 16.08 12.43
N LEU A 162 8.53 15.56 12.28
CA LEU A 162 7.64 15.94 11.19
C LEU A 162 6.65 17.02 11.65
N THR A 163 6.75 18.19 11.04
CA THR A 163 5.86 19.32 11.28
C THR A 163 4.84 19.41 10.16
N ALA A 164 3.59 19.03 10.44
CA ALA A 164 2.49 19.11 9.47
C ALA A 164 1.77 20.46 9.59
N VAL A 165 1.60 21.16 8.47
CA VAL A 165 0.97 22.48 8.38
C VAL A 165 -0.19 22.44 7.39
N THR A 166 -1.18 23.29 7.58
CA THR A 166 -2.41 23.31 6.76
C THR A 166 -2.63 24.64 6.05
N THR A 167 -2.06 25.71 6.58
CA THR A 167 -2.18 27.07 6.01
C THR A 167 -0.82 27.57 5.50
N ARG A 168 -0.88 28.58 4.64
CA ARG A 168 0.31 29.28 4.14
C ARG A 168 1.11 29.93 5.28
N GLU A 169 0.42 30.54 6.23
CA GLU A 169 1.05 31.18 7.38
C GLU A 169 1.77 30.18 8.27
N GLU A 170 1.10 29.06 8.60
CA GLU A 170 1.74 27.95 9.35
C GLU A 170 2.97 27.43 8.61
N PHE A 171 2.90 27.32 7.27
CA PHE A 171 4.03 26.85 6.46
C PHE A 171 5.23 27.81 6.57
N LEU A 172 5.03 29.10 6.36
CA LEU A 172 6.09 30.07 6.44
C LEU A 172 6.72 30.12 7.84
N ASN A 173 5.90 30.03 8.90
CA ASN A 173 6.36 30.02 10.28
C ASN A 173 7.07 28.71 10.68
N ALA A 174 6.83 27.60 9.98
CA ALA A 174 7.47 26.32 10.25
C ALA A 174 8.87 26.18 9.61
N LEU A 175 9.17 26.99 8.59
CA LEU A 175 10.51 27.01 7.98
C LEU A 175 11.51 27.66 8.91
N SER A 176 12.63 27.00 9.18
CA SER A 176 13.68 27.49 10.07
C SER A 176 15.05 26.90 9.72
N HIS A 177 16.11 27.38 10.39
CA HIS A 177 17.45 26.82 10.28
C HIS A 177 17.53 25.32 10.67
N ARG A 178 16.53 24.80 11.39
CA ARG A 178 16.40 23.37 11.73
C ARG A 178 15.74 22.54 10.63
N THR A 179 15.11 23.18 9.66
CA THR A 179 14.39 22.47 8.59
C THR A 179 15.37 21.86 7.60
N ALA A 180 15.41 20.54 7.51
CA ALA A 180 16.25 19.79 6.58
C ALA A 180 15.66 19.80 5.16
N MET A 181 14.35 19.64 5.04
CA MET A 181 13.62 19.69 3.76
C MET A 181 12.12 19.92 3.95
N VAL A 182 11.45 20.29 2.86
CA VAL A 182 10.00 20.22 2.73
C VAL A 182 9.64 18.94 1.99
N ALA A 183 8.75 18.13 2.55
CA ALA A 183 8.29 16.87 1.92
C ALA A 183 6.82 16.96 1.53
N LEU A 184 6.52 16.72 0.26
CA LEU A 184 5.19 16.81 -0.32
C LEU A 184 4.78 15.48 -0.96
N THR A 185 3.46 15.22 -1.10
CA THR A 185 2.95 14.10 -1.89
C THR A 185 2.27 14.61 -3.16
N ALA A 186 2.52 13.95 -4.28
CA ALA A 186 1.85 14.25 -5.55
C ALA A 186 0.33 14.09 -5.45
N HIS A 187 -0.14 13.05 -4.75
CA HIS A 187 -1.58 12.78 -4.53
C HIS A 187 -2.31 13.82 -3.69
N GLY A 188 -1.58 14.64 -2.96
CA GLY A 188 -2.12 15.77 -2.20
C GLY A 188 -2.25 17.06 -3.00
N ALA A 189 -1.82 17.09 -4.25
CA ALA A 189 -1.74 18.31 -5.06
C ALA A 189 -3.08 19.07 -5.15
N SER A 190 -4.20 18.36 -5.30
CA SER A 190 -5.53 18.97 -5.35
C SER A 190 -6.07 19.48 -4.00
N ARG A 191 -5.41 19.12 -2.90
CA ARG A 191 -5.77 19.52 -1.53
C ARG A 191 -4.81 20.53 -0.93
N ARG A 192 -3.81 20.98 -1.70
CA ARG A 192 -2.86 21.98 -1.23
C ARG A 192 -3.55 23.31 -1.05
N ALA A 193 -3.27 23.98 0.05
CA ALA A 193 -3.78 25.31 0.32
C ALA A 193 -3.17 26.38 -0.62
N PHE A 194 -2.02 26.08 -1.23
CA PHE A 194 -1.26 26.98 -2.12
C PHE A 194 -0.39 26.18 -3.11
N PRO A 195 0.00 26.79 -4.26
CA PRO A 195 0.69 26.10 -5.35
C PRO A 195 2.09 25.60 -4.99
N LEU A 196 2.59 24.61 -5.75
CA LEU A 196 3.95 24.07 -5.56
C LEU A 196 5.02 25.14 -5.73
N GLU A 197 4.86 26.00 -6.72
CA GLU A 197 5.81 27.09 -7.03
C GLU A 197 5.98 28.05 -5.86
N GLU A 198 4.90 28.33 -5.13
CA GLU A 198 4.96 29.18 -3.95
C GLU A 198 5.65 28.49 -2.76
N ILE A 199 5.42 27.17 -2.60
CA ILE A 199 6.12 26.36 -1.60
C ILE A 199 7.63 26.36 -1.88
N VAL A 200 8.00 26.09 -3.14
CA VAL A 200 9.39 26.07 -3.60
C VAL A 200 10.07 27.41 -3.37
N ALA A 201 9.44 28.51 -3.81
CA ALA A 201 10.00 29.85 -3.66
C ALA A 201 10.29 30.17 -2.19
N ALA A 202 9.33 29.93 -1.29
CA ALA A 202 9.51 30.21 0.13
C ALA A 202 10.55 29.28 0.82
N ALA A 203 10.65 28.02 0.40
CA ALA A 203 11.66 27.11 0.91
C ALA A 203 13.07 27.51 0.45
N HIS A 204 13.23 27.87 -0.83
CA HIS A 204 14.50 28.28 -1.41
C HIS A 204 15.03 29.62 -0.84
N GLU A 205 14.15 30.54 -0.39
CA GLU A 205 14.58 31.74 0.34
C GLU A 205 15.39 31.43 1.61
N GLN A 206 15.25 30.20 2.15
CA GLN A 206 15.98 29.73 3.33
C GLN A 206 16.93 28.55 3.03
N ASP A 207 17.25 28.33 1.75
CA ASP A 207 18.09 27.21 1.28
C ASP A 207 17.59 25.83 1.77
N ILE A 208 16.26 25.63 1.74
CA ILE A 208 15.60 24.39 2.12
C ILE A 208 15.13 23.66 0.87
N PRO A 209 15.60 22.43 0.60
CA PRO A 209 15.18 21.65 -0.56
C PRO A 209 13.73 21.13 -0.44
N VAL A 210 13.08 20.97 -1.59
CA VAL A 210 11.71 20.47 -1.71
C VAL A 210 11.69 19.11 -2.39
N LEU A 211 11.21 18.09 -1.69
CA LEU A 211 11.00 16.72 -2.19
C LEU A 211 9.53 16.48 -2.51
N VAL A 212 9.24 15.88 -3.66
CA VAL A 212 7.89 15.41 -4.02
C VAL A 212 7.84 13.89 -4.11
N ASP A 213 7.05 13.26 -3.26
CA ASP A 213 6.70 11.84 -3.35
C ASP A 213 5.61 11.63 -4.42
N ALA A 214 6.03 11.20 -5.60
CA ALA A 214 5.19 10.88 -6.75
C ALA A 214 5.05 9.35 -6.97
N ALA A 215 5.22 8.54 -5.92
CA ALA A 215 5.31 7.08 -5.98
C ALA A 215 4.24 6.38 -6.83
N ALA A 216 3.04 6.93 -6.92
CA ALA A 216 1.93 6.32 -7.66
C ALA A 216 1.46 7.18 -8.86
N SER A 217 2.20 8.23 -9.19
CA SER A 217 1.95 9.04 -10.40
C SER A 217 2.42 8.29 -11.65
N TYR A 218 1.80 8.59 -12.78
CA TYR A 218 2.28 8.08 -14.07
C TYR A 218 3.58 8.78 -14.46
N PRO A 219 4.60 8.03 -14.91
CA PRO A 219 5.88 8.61 -15.32
C PRO A 219 5.73 9.58 -16.49
N ARG A 220 6.39 10.72 -16.41
CA ARG A 220 6.47 11.72 -17.48
C ARG A 220 7.90 12.21 -17.62
N SER A 221 8.26 12.61 -18.85
CA SER A 221 9.54 13.24 -19.15
C SER A 221 9.29 14.42 -20.10
N PRO A 222 9.65 15.66 -19.72
CA PRO A 222 10.22 16.07 -18.42
C PRO A 222 9.24 15.86 -17.26
N ASP A 223 9.79 15.69 -16.05
CA ASP A 223 8.99 15.51 -14.85
C ASP A 223 8.23 16.80 -14.48
N PRO A 224 6.91 16.73 -14.22
CA PRO A 224 6.09 17.92 -13.97
C PRO A 224 6.36 18.60 -12.63
N TYR A 225 7.00 17.92 -11.67
CA TYR A 225 7.32 18.51 -10.37
C TYR A 225 8.67 19.20 -10.40
N LEU A 226 9.69 18.60 -11.05
CA LEU A 226 10.97 19.26 -11.31
C LEU A 226 10.78 20.51 -12.19
N ALA A 227 9.94 20.43 -13.22
CA ALA A 227 9.62 21.58 -14.08
C ALA A 227 8.97 22.74 -13.32
N ARG A 228 8.43 22.49 -12.12
CA ARG A 228 7.81 23.49 -11.22
C ARG A 228 8.73 23.86 -10.04
N GLY A 229 10.01 23.47 -10.10
CA GLY A 229 11.05 23.89 -9.18
C GLY A 229 11.31 22.95 -8.00
N ALA A 230 10.66 21.79 -7.89
CA ALA A 230 11.04 20.80 -6.88
C ALA A 230 12.49 20.35 -7.06
N ASP A 231 13.23 20.16 -5.97
CA ASP A 231 14.65 19.76 -6.00
C ASP A 231 14.79 18.24 -6.21
N LEU A 232 13.91 17.47 -5.61
CA LEU A 232 13.91 16.01 -5.65
C LEU A 232 12.52 15.46 -5.92
N VAL A 233 12.46 14.39 -6.70
CA VAL A 233 11.23 13.62 -6.93
C VAL A 233 11.52 12.14 -6.76
N THR A 234 10.57 11.41 -6.19
CA THR A 234 10.67 9.95 -6.08
C THR A 234 9.46 9.25 -6.67
N TYR A 235 9.72 8.15 -7.40
CA TYR A 235 8.71 7.26 -7.97
C TYR A 235 8.95 5.81 -7.54
N SER A 236 7.88 5.02 -7.47
CA SER A 236 8.00 3.57 -7.25
C SER A 236 8.16 2.85 -8.58
N GLY A 237 9.24 2.08 -8.74
CA GLY A 237 9.50 1.30 -9.94
C GLY A 237 8.50 0.15 -10.14
N GLY A 238 8.02 -0.47 -9.06
CA GLY A 238 7.05 -1.55 -9.07
C GLY A 238 5.58 -1.11 -9.21
N LYS A 239 5.33 0.15 -9.55
CA LYS A 239 3.99 0.68 -9.84
C LYS A 239 3.83 0.93 -11.35
N LEU A 240 3.49 2.13 -11.77
CA LEU A 240 3.17 2.44 -13.17
C LEU A 240 4.39 2.36 -14.14
N TYR A 241 5.60 2.31 -13.63
CA TYR A 241 6.76 1.90 -14.44
C TYR A 241 6.72 0.43 -14.83
N ARG A 242 6.03 -0.45 -14.06
CA ARG A 242 5.99 -1.90 -14.27
C ARG A 242 7.39 -2.55 -14.22
N GLY A 243 8.27 -1.97 -13.41
CA GLY A 243 9.58 -2.50 -13.06
C GLY A 243 9.55 -3.48 -11.90
N PRO A 244 10.70 -3.88 -11.35
CA PRO A 244 10.76 -4.74 -10.18
C PRO A 244 10.05 -4.10 -8.98
N GLN A 245 9.27 -4.91 -8.24
CA GLN A 245 8.47 -4.46 -7.10
C GLN A 245 9.28 -3.72 -6.03
N CYS A 246 10.51 -4.17 -5.78
CA CYS A 246 11.38 -3.62 -4.75
C CYS A 246 12.18 -2.38 -5.20
N THR A 247 11.92 -1.83 -6.41
CA THR A 247 12.66 -0.66 -6.91
C THR A 247 11.91 0.65 -6.72
N GLY A 248 12.68 1.71 -6.57
CA GLY A 248 12.24 3.10 -6.62
C GLY A 248 13.29 3.95 -7.32
N PHE A 249 12.91 5.17 -7.65
CA PHE A 249 13.79 6.15 -8.25
C PHE A 249 13.84 7.39 -7.38
N LEU A 250 15.02 7.95 -7.18
CA LEU A 250 15.23 9.29 -6.65
C LEU A 250 16.00 10.09 -7.70
N PHE A 251 15.48 11.22 -8.10
CA PHE A 251 16.10 12.04 -9.13
C PHE A 251 15.79 13.53 -8.96
N GLY A 252 16.60 14.37 -9.56
CA GLY A 252 16.51 15.82 -9.49
C GLY A 252 17.87 16.47 -9.35
N ARG A 253 18.04 17.36 -8.39
CA ARG A 253 19.24 18.14 -8.16
C ARG A 253 20.43 17.24 -7.82
N LYS A 254 21.54 17.42 -8.59
CA LYS A 254 22.67 16.49 -8.62
C LYS A 254 23.34 16.32 -7.25
N ASP A 255 23.62 17.40 -6.54
CA ASP A 255 24.28 17.36 -5.23
C ASP A 255 23.51 16.55 -4.20
N LEU A 256 22.17 16.66 -4.19
CA LEU A 256 21.29 15.91 -3.29
C LEU A 256 21.17 14.43 -3.70
N VAL A 257 21.14 14.15 -4.99
CA VAL A 257 21.08 12.76 -5.49
C VAL A 257 22.39 12.04 -5.24
N ASP A 258 23.53 12.70 -5.46
CA ASP A 258 24.87 12.16 -5.16
C ASP A 258 25.03 11.91 -3.64
N ALA A 259 24.62 12.85 -2.79
CA ALA A 259 24.61 12.67 -1.34
C ALA A 259 23.69 11.50 -0.93
N ALA A 260 22.51 11.35 -1.56
CA ALA A 260 21.61 10.24 -1.29
C ALA A 260 22.23 8.89 -1.64
N TRP A 261 23.02 8.80 -2.73
CA TRP A 261 23.78 7.60 -3.07
C TRP A 261 24.79 7.23 -1.98
N LEU A 262 25.57 8.20 -1.47
CA LEU A 262 26.52 7.97 -0.37
C LEU A 262 25.84 7.53 0.92
N ASN A 263 24.61 7.98 1.15
CA ASN A 263 23.76 7.59 2.29
C ASN A 263 22.99 6.28 2.07
N SER A 264 23.22 5.56 0.97
CA SER A 264 22.53 4.31 0.61
C SER A 264 23.47 3.10 0.61
N SER A 265 22.90 1.89 0.44
CA SER A 265 23.67 0.70 0.10
C SER A 265 24.27 0.85 -1.32
N PRO A 266 25.54 0.43 -1.58
CA PRO A 266 26.36 -0.50 -0.77
C PRO A 266 27.18 0.12 0.35
N HIS A 267 27.15 1.44 0.51
CA HIS A 267 27.96 2.15 1.50
C HIS A 267 27.53 1.81 2.94
N HIS A 268 28.45 1.90 3.89
CA HIS A 268 28.17 1.75 5.32
C HIS A 268 27.59 3.06 5.86
N SER A 269 26.29 3.20 5.73
CA SER A 269 25.53 4.39 6.06
C SER A 269 24.20 4.01 6.70
N PHE A 270 23.38 4.96 7.09
CA PHE A 270 22.03 4.72 7.61
C PHE A 270 21.19 3.87 6.67
N GLY A 271 21.30 4.11 5.35
CA GLY A 271 20.58 3.38 4.31
C GLY A 271 21.14 1.99 3.98
N ARG A 272 22.20 1.52 4.67
CA ARG A 272 22.85 0.23 4.36
C ARG A 272 21.92 -0.98 4.37
N ALA A 273 20.89 -0.96 5.19
CA ALA A 273 19.90 -2.04 5.25
C ALA A 273 18.94 -2.07 4.04
N MET A 274 18.87 -0.99 3.26
CA MET A 274 17.95 -0.80 2.14
C MET A 274 18.62 -1.17 0.81
N LYS A 275 19.00 -2.46 0.65
CA LYS A 275 19.72 -2.93 -0.54
C LYS A 275 18.79 -3.06 -1.76
N VAL A 276 19.31 -2.64 -2.90
CA VAL A 276 18.78 -2.99 -4.22
C VAL A 276 19.86 -3.80 -4.96
N GLY A 277 19.49 -4.91 -5.60
CA GLY A 277 20.42 -5.79 -6.30
C GLY A 277 20.68 -5.32 -7.73
N LYS A 278 21.74 -5.85 -8.34
CA LYS A 278 22.11 -5.52 -9.72
C LYS A 278 21.01 -5.90 -10.72
N GLU A 279 20.31 -6.99 -10.47
CA GLU A 279 19.19 -7.46 -11.27
C GLU A 279 18.04 -6.44 -11.25
N GLU A 280 17.69 -5.97 -10.07
CA GLU A 280 16.63 -4.97 -9.91
C GLU A 280 17.04 -3.61 -10.50
N VAL A 281 18.31 -3.22 -10.38
CA VAL A 281 18.82 -1.97 -10.99
C VAL A 281 18.69 -2.03 -12.52
N MET A 282 19.12 -3.13 -13.16
CA MET A 282 18.98 -3.31 -14.60
C MET A 282 17.52 -3.43 -15.03
N GLY A 283 16.70 -4.14 -14.24
CA GLY A 283 15.26 -4.22 -14.47
C GLY A 283 14.56 -2.85 -14.34
N ALA A 284 15.00 -2.01 -13.40
CA ALA A 284 14.49 -0.65 -13.26
C ALA A 284 14.85 0.24 -14.47
N LEU A 285 16.09 0.16 -14.95
CA LEU A 285 16.50 0.86 -16.18
C LEU A 285 15.65 0.42 -17.37
N ALA A 286 15.51 -0.89 -17.60
CA ALA A 286 14.69 -1.43 -18.68
C ALA A 286 13.22 -0.97 -18.59
N ALA A 287 12.68 -0.83 -17.39
CA ALA A 287 11.33 -0.31 -17.17
C ALA A 287 11.18 1.15 -17.60
N VAL A 288 12.16 2.01 -17.28
CA VAL A 288 12.18 3.42 -17.71
C VAL A 288 12.34 3.53 -19.22
N GLU A 289 13.26 2.78 -19.81
CA GLU A 289 13.46 2.73 -21.27
C GLU A 289 12.19 2.30 -22.01
N ALA A 290 11.55 1.21 -21.59
CA ALA A 290 10.29 0.74 -22.16
C ALA A 290 9.15 1.76 -21.97
N CYS A 291 9.11 2.45 -20.82
CA CYS A 291 8.11 3.47 -20.56
C CYS A 291 8.15 4.61 -21.59
N PHE A 292 9.31 5.15 -21.87
CA PHE A 292 9.43 6.31 -22.76
C PHE A 292 9.57 5.95 -24.23
N ALA A 293 10.06 4.75 -24.58
CA ALA A 293 10.21 4.33 -25.97
C ALA A 293 8.89 3.96 -26.66
N ARG A 294 7.95 3.28 -25.96
CA ARG A 294 6.77 2.67 -26.58
C ARG A 294 5.45 2.80 -25.83
N ARG A 295 5.52 3.09 -24.53
CA ARG A 295 4.33 3.32 -23.70
C ARG A 295 3.92 4.79 -23.79
N GLY A 296 2.82 5.12 -23.25
CA GLY A 296 2.34 6.50 -23.16
C GLY A 296 1.05 6.56 -22.40
N LEU A 297 0.93 7.54 -21.51
CA LEU A 297 -0.23 7.67 -20.62
C LEU A 297 -1.55 7.63 -21.38
N ASP A 298 -1.67 8.39 -22.47
CA ASP A 298 -2.94 8.49 -23.22
C ASP A 298 -3.32 7.18 -23.91
N LYS A 299 -2.34 6.43 -24.44
CA LYS A 299 -2.55 5.11 -25.02
C LYS A 299 -3.01 4.11 -23.96
N GLU A 300 -2.32 4.06 -22.82
CA GLU A 300 -2.67 3.14 -21.73
C GLU A 300 -4.02 3.49 -21.11
N VAL A 301 -4.32 4.76 -20.92
CA VAL A 301 -5.62 5.19 -20.39
C VAL A 301 -6.76 4.84 -21.35
N ALA A 302 -6.55 5.00 -22.66
CA ALA A 302 -7.53 4.60 -23.67
C ALA A 302 -7.76 3.07 -23.64
N MET A 303 -6.70 2.28 -23.59
CA MET A 303 -6.75 0.82 -23.46
C MET A 303 -7.49 0.39 -22.18
N TRP A 304 -7.11 0.92 -21.03
CA TRP A 304 -7.77 0.60 -19.75
C TRP A 304 -9.24 1.02 -19.74
N SER A 305 -9.57 2.14 -20.37
CA SER A 305 -10.97 2.61 -20.47
C SER A 305 -11.82 1.69 -21.34
N ASP A 306 -11.26 1.15 -22.44
CA ASP A 306 -11.93 0.12 -23.26
C ASP A 306 -12.16 -1.17 -22.45
N TRP A 307 -11.15 -1.68 -21.76
CA TRP A 307 -11.25 -2.86 -20.91
C TRP A 307 -12.32 -2.70 -19.82
N LEU A 308 -12.32 -1.56 -19.13
CA LEU A 308 -13.35 -1.23 -18.15
C LEU A 308 -14.75 -1.18 -18.77
N GLY A 309 -14.87 -0.61 -19.97
CA GLY A 309 -16.13 -0.58 -20.71
C GLY A 309 -16.64 -1.96 -21.14
N ARG A 310 -15.74 -2.86 -21.52
CA ARG A 310 -16.10 -4.27 -21.85
C ARG A 310 -16.59 -5.01 -20.61
N ILE A 311 -15.91 -4.87 -19.47
CA ILE A 311 -16.33 -5.44 -18.18
C ILE A 311 -17.71 -4.88 -17.79
N ALA A 312 -17.88 -3.55 -17.84
CA ALA A 312 -19.12 -2.87 -17.49
C ALA A 312 -20.32 -3.43 -18.29
N ARG A 313 -20.21 -3.45 -19.63
CA ARG A 313 -21.28 -3.98 -20.51
C ARG A 313 -21.68 -5.41 -20.18
N ARG A 314 -20.77 -6.23 -19.71
CA ARG A 314 -21.08 -7.62 -19.34
C ARG A 314 -21.81 -7.72 -18.01
N ILE A 315 -21.30 -7.04 -16.97
CA ILE A 315 -21.86 -7.16 -15.63
C ILE A 315 -23.20 -6.41 -15.47
N GLU A 316 -23.44 -5.35 -16.23
CA GLU A 316 -24.71 -4.62 -16.23
C GLU A 316 -25.88 -5.41 -16.82
N GLN A 317 -25.63 -6.55 -17.46
CA GLN A 317 -26.68 -7.49 -17.87
C GLN A 317 -27.36 -8.16 -16.65
N VAL A 318 -26.76 -8.09 -15.46
CA VAL A 318 -27.38 -8.59 -14.23
C VAL A 318 -28.30 -7.51 -13.65
N PRO A 319 -29.61 -7.77 -13.52
CA PRO A 319 -30.56 -6.81 -12.97
C PRO A 319 -30.18 -6.37 -11.54
N GLY A 320 -29.93 -5.08 -11.37
CA GLY A 320 -29.53 -4.51 -10.09
C GLY A 320 -28.06 -4.19 -9.97
N VAL A 321 -27.21 -4.58 -10.93
CA VAL A 321 -25.83 -4.10 -11.04
C VAL A 321 -25.81 -2.80 -11.85
N SER A 322 -25.00 -1.84 -11.41
CA SER A 322 -24.76 -0.57 -12.09
C SER A 322 -23.29 -0.22 -12.03
N THR A 323 -22.79 0.39 -13.10
CA THR A 323 -21.39 0.83 -13.15
C THR A 323 -21.27 2.31 -13.53
N LYS A 324 -20.16 2.90 -13.11
CA LYS A 324 -19.79 4.26 -13.51
C LYS A 324 -18.29 4.32 -13.80
N LEU A 325 -17.94 4.62 -15.04
CA LEU A 325 -16.55 4.91 -15.38
C LEU A 325 -16.14 6.26 -14.76
N VAL A 326 -15.16 6.22 -13.89
CA VAL A 326 -14.53 7.40 -13.30
C VAL A 326 -13.22 7.66 -14.04
N ALA A 327 -13.27 8.61 -14.97
CA ALA A 327 -12.13 8.95 -15.81
C ALA A 327 -11.17 9.86 -15.04
N ARG A 328 -9.89 9.46 -14.93
CA ARG A 328 -8.77 10.23 -14.38
C ARG A 328 -9.19 11.17 -13.23
N PRO A 329 -9.56 10.65 -12.06
CA PRO A 329 -9.89 11.52 -10.93
C PRO A 329 -8.66 12.34 -10.53
N PRO A 330 -8.83 13.53 -9.91
CA PRO A 330 -7.71 14.46 -9.63
C PRO A 330 -6.51 13.86 -8.88
N ALA A 331 -6.73 12.75 -8.17
CA ALA A 331 -5.70 12.04 -7.41
C ALA A 331 -5.16 10.79 -8.11
N SER A 332 -5.47 10.55 -9.38
CA SER A 332 -5.06 9.34 -10.10
C SER A 332 -4.90 9.60 -11.60
N ASP A 333 -3.81 9.12 -12.17
CA ASP A 333 -3.54 9.19 -13.61
C ASP A 333 -4.29 8.12 -14.43
N HIS A 334 -5.03 7.21 -13.79
CA HIS A 334 -5.78 6.13 -14.45
C HIS A 334 -7.25 6.11 -14.04
N SER A 335 -8.08 5.67 -14.98
CA SER A 335 -9.51 5.47 -14.77
C SER A 335 -9.79 4.22 -13.92
N TYR A 336 -10.95 4.18 -13.30
CA TYR A 336 -11.48 2.97 -12.66
C TYR A 336 -12.99 2.85 -12.89
N LEU A 337 -13.52 1.63 -12.75
CA LEU A 337 -14.95 1.38 -12.79
C LEU A 337 -15.49 1.33 -11.35
N ASP A 338 -16.40 2.22 -11.03
CA ASP A 338 -17.14 2.16 -9.77
C ASP A 338 -18.32 1.21 -9.97
N VAL A 339 -18.23 0.01 -9.39
CA VAL A 339 -19.23 -1.04 -9.47
C VAL A 339 -20.12 -0.96 -8.23
N SER A 340 -21.43 -0.93 -8.43
CA SER A 340 -22.42 -0.90 -7.35
C SER A 340 -23.62 -1.82 -7.67
N TRP A 341 -24.36 -2.23 -6.65
CA TRP A 341 -25.53 -3.08 -6.82
C TRP A 341 -26.64 -2.78 -5.82
N ASP A 342 -27.86 -3.12 -6.23
CA ASP A 342 -29.05 -3.02 -5.39
C ASP A 342 -29.11 -4.21 -4.40
N ARG A 343 -28.95 -3.92 -3.11
CA ARG A 343 -29.03 -4.91 -2.03
C ARG A 343 -30.40 -5.59 -1.92
N ALA A 344 -31.44 -4.99 -2.47
CA ALA A 344 -32.77 -5.62 -2.53
C ALA A 344 -32.89 -6.73 -3.60
N LYS A 345 -31.92 -6.81 -4.52
CA LYS A 345 -31.86 -7.82 -5.59
C LYS A 345 -30.69 -8.77 -5.44
N ILE A 346 -29.56 -8.28 -4.95
CA ILE A 346 -28.29 -8.99 -4.83
C ILE A 346 -27.89 -9.00 -3.36
N GLY A 347 -27.96 -10.17 -2.71
CA GLY A 347 -27.83 -10.33 -1.27
C GLY A 347 -26.40 -10.18 -0.73
N TYR A 348 -25.37 -10.03 -1.57
CA TYR A 348 -24.00 -9.87 -1.11
C TYR A 348 -23.75 -8.48 -0.48
N SER A 349 -23.10 -8.45 0.67
CA SER A 349 -22.29 -7.30 1.06
C SER A 349 -21.00 -7.23 0.23
N ALA A 350 -20.31 -6.09 0.26
CA ALA A 350 -19.03 -5.96 -0.43
C ALA A 350 -17.98 -6.95 0.10
N GLY A 351 -17.96 -7.20 1.42
CA GLY A 351 -17.10 -8.22 2.02
C GLY A 351 -17.42 -9.64 1.55
N GLU A 352 -18.70 -10.04 1.58
CA GLU A 352 -19.13 -11.36 1.09
C GLU A 352 -18.81 -11.54 -0.40
N LEU A 353 -19.03 -10.52 -1.22
CA LEU A 353 -18.66 -10.54 -2.64
C LEU A 353 -17.15 -10.73 -2.83
N HIS A 354 -16.34 -9.99 -2.05
CA HIS A 354 -14.89 -10.17 -2.07
C HIS A 354 -14.50 -11.63 -1.76
N ASP A 355 -15.05 -12.19 -0.70
CA ASP A 355 -14.71 -13.55 -0.26
C ASP A 355 -15.06 -14.59 -1.33
N VAL A 356 -16.22 -14.48 -1.98
CA VAL A 356 -16.64 -15.38 -3.08
C VAL A 356 -15.71 -15.25 -4.28
N LEU A 357 -15.30 -14.04 -4.64
CA LEU A 357 -14.38 -13.79 -5.75
C LEU A 357 -12.95 -14.25 -5.43
N PHE A 358 -12.49 -14.01 -4.21
CA PHE A 358 -11.14 -14.33 -3.76
C PHE A 358 -10.94 -15.81 -3.45
N MET A 359 -11.98 -16.52 -2.99
CA MET A 359 -11.92 -17.96 -2.72
C MET A 359 -12.29 -18.81 -3.94
N GLY A 360 -12.93 -18.21 -4.95
CA GLY A 360 -13.41 -18.89 -6.15
C GLY A 360 -12.35 -19.17 -7.22
N GLU A 361 -12.82 -19.60 -8.41
CA GLU A 361 -11.99 -19.85 -9.59
C GLU A 361 -12.67 -19.28 -10.83
N PRO A 362 -12.02 -18.47 -11.67
CA PRO A 362 -10.72 -17.84 -11.38
C PRO A 362 -10.76 -16.95 -10.13
N ARG A 363 -9.65 -16.90 -9.44
CA ARG A 363 -9.49 -16.11 -8.22
C ARG A 363 -9.31 -14.63 -8.55
N LEU A 364 -10.18 -13.77 -8.04
CA LEU A 364 -10.11 -12.32 -8.27
C LEU A 364 -9.86 -11.57 -6.97
N GLN A 365 -8.85 -10.73 -6.95
CA GLN A 365 -8.57 -9.81 -5.84
C GLN A 365 -9.23 -8.46 -6.12
N THR A 366 -10.17 -8.03 -5.27
CA THR A 366 -10.93 -6.79 -5.40
C THR A 366 -10.73 -5.87 -4.19
N MET A 367 -11.17 -4.62 -4.31
CA MET A 367 -11.22 -3.66 -3.20
C MET A 367 -12.58 -3.67 -2.48
N ALA A 368 -13.46 -4.59 -2.79
CA ALA A 368 -14.74 -4.75 -2.11
C ALA A 368 -14.48 -5.14 -0.64
N SER A 369 -15.14 -4.49 0.31
CA SER A 369 -14.95 -4.76 1.73
C SER A 369 -16.11 -4.23 2.58
N GLY A 370 -16.36 -4.89 3.73
CA GLY A 370 -17.37 -4.48 4.70
C GLY A 370 -18.80 -4.65 4.21
N GLU A 371 -19.72 -3.94 4.84
CA GLU A 371 -21.18 -4.05 4.64
C GLU A 371 -21.71 -3.22 3.46
N GLY A 372 -20.86 -2.53 2.73
CA GLY A 372 -21.25 -1.75 1.56
C GLY A 372 -21.77 -2.59 0.40
N ASN A 373 -22.15 -1.92 -0.68
CA ASN A 373 -22.66 -2.50 -1.93
C ASN A 373 -21.97 -1.87 -3.15
N ARG A 374 -20.70 -1.49 -3.00
CA ARG A 374 -19.91 -0.89 -4.08
C ARG A 374 -18.41 -1.10 -3.86
N PHE A 375 -17.66 -1.09 -4.96
CA PHE A 375 -16.19 -1.09 -4.94
C PHE A 375 -15.62 -0.50 -6.24
N PRO A 376 -14.42 0.12 -6.18
CA PRO A 376 -13.68 0.50 -7.38
C PRO A 376 -12.95 -0.72 -7.97
N LEU A 377 -13.12 -0.94 -9.26
CA LEU A 377 -12.43 -1.96 -10.05
C LEU A 377 -11.37 -1.30 -10.93
N ARG A 378 -10.14 -1.77 -10.85
CA ARG A 378 -8.99 -1.30 -11.62
C ARG A 378 -8.45 -2.41 -12.51
N VAL A 379 -8.03 -2.03 -13.72
CA VAL A 379 -7.49 -2.98 -14.72
C VAL A 379 -6.02 -2.70 -15.06
N THR A 380 -5.37 -1.82 -14.33
CA THR A 380 -3.97 -1.45 -14.59
C THR A 380 -2.97 -2.59 -14.39
N ASN A 381 -3.41 -3.69 -13.77
CA ASN A 381 -2.57 -4.84 -13.41
C ASN A 381 -3.12 -6.17 -13.98
N ILE A 382 -3.79 -6.10 -15.12
CA ILE A 382 -4.22 -7.27 -15.89
C ILE A 382 -3.69 -7.15 -17.32
N GLU A 383 -3.75 -8.25 -18.07
CA GLU A 383 -3.45 -8.29 -19.49
C GLU A 383 -4.75 -8.44 -20.32
N GLU A 384 -4.68 -8.17 -21.62
CA GLU A 384 -5.86 -8.17 -22.53
C GLU A 384 -6.66 -9.47 -22.48
N ASP A 385 -5.97 -10.61 -22.44
CA ASP A 385 -6.57 -11.95 -22.40
C ASP A 385 -7.37 -12.23 -21.12
N GLN A 386 -7.10 -11.49 -20.05
CA GLN A 386 -7.81 -11.62 -18.77
C GLN A 386 -9.10 -10.80 -18.70
N VAL A 387 -9.32 -9.87 -19.61
CA VAL A 387 -10.48 -8.95 -19.56
C VAL A 387 -11.80 -9.71 -19.66
N SER A 388 -11.91 -10.66 -20.60
CA SER A 388 -13.11 -11.49 -20.74
C SER A 388 -13.30 -12.41 -19.53
N THR A 389 -12.24 -13.01 -19.02
CA THR A 389 -12.26 -13.86 -17.83
C THR A 389 -12.79 -13.11 -16.60
N VAL A 390 -12.32 -11.87 -16.39
CA VAL A 390 -12.80 -11.00 -15.31
C VAL A 390 -14.28 -10.64 -15.49
N ALA A 391 -14.67 -10.26 -16.71
CA ALA A 391 -16.05 -9.89 -17.01
C ALA A 391 -17.04 -11.04 -16.77
N GLU A 392 -16.72 -12.25 -17.27
CA GLU A 392 -17.55 -13.44 -17.08
C GLU A 392 -17.63 -13.85 -15.61
N ARG A 393 -16.49 -13.88 -14.91
CA ARG A 393 -16.48 -14.26 -13.49
C ARG A 393 -17.31 -13.32 -12.62
N LEU A 394 -17.21 -12.02 -12.84
CA LEU A 394 -18.04 -11.04 -12.13
C LEU A 394 -19.53 -11.21 -12.47
N TYR A 395 -19.86 -11.43 -13.76
CA TYR A 395 -21.21 -11.68 -14.20
C TYR A 395 -21.80 -12.92 -13.52
N GLU A 396 -21.09 -14.05 -13.55
CA GLU A 396 -21.53 -15.31 -12.93
C GLU A 396 -21.82 -15.14 -11.44
N VAL A 397 -20.91 -14.49 -10.70
CA VAL A 397 -21.06 -14.28 -9.25
C VAL A 397 -22.23 -13.36 -8.94
N PHE A 398 -22.42 -12.29 -9.68
CA PHE A 398 -23.58 -11.42 -9.50
C PHE A 398 -24.89 -12.09 -9.91
N HIS A 399 -24.90 -12.86 -11.00
CA HIS A 399 -26.07 -13.57 -11.50
C HIS A 399 -26.53 -14.69 -10.55
N ALA A 400 -25.58 -15.40 -9.95
CA ALA A 400 -25.81 -16.45 -8.96
C ALA A 400 -25.90 -15.94 -7.52
N ALA A 401 -26.01 -14.62 -7.32
CA ALA A 401 -26.05 -14.05 -5.99
C ALA A 401 -27.23 -14.59 -5.16
N PRO A 402 -27.04 -14.85 -3.86
CA PRO A 402 -28.14 -15.24 -2.98
C PRO A 402 -29.15 -14.09 -2.87
N PRO A 403 -30.40 -14.41 -2.55
CA PRO A 403 -31.41 -13.40 -2.24
C PRO A 403 -30.98 -12.58 -1.03
N PRO A 404 -31.49 -11.35 -0.87
CA PRO A 404 -31.23 -10.51 0.28
C PRO A 404 -31.54 -11.24 1.59
N LYS A 405 -30.61 -11.21 2.53
CA LYS A 405 -30.81 -11.76 3.87
C LYS A 405 -31.52 -10.74 4.73
N GLU A 406 -32.63 -11.13 5.35
CA GLU A 406 -33.22 -10.33 6.41
C GLU A 406 -32.32 -10.47 7.67
N VAL A 407 -31.68 -9.39 8.05
CA VAL A 407 -30.86 -9.37 9.28
C VAL A 407 -31.80 -9.17 10.48
N ARG A 408 -32.26 -10.26 11.08
CA ARG A 408 -32.98 -10.23 12.35
C ARG A 408 -31.97 -10.38 13.48
N ARG A 409 -31.92 -9.38 14.38
CA ARG A 409 -31.11 -9.44 15.59
C ARG A 409 -31.97 -9.77 16.78
N SER A 410 -31.45 -10.63 17.65
CA SER A 410 -32.05 -10.91 18.95
C SER A 410 -31.94 -9.67 19.84
N ALA A 411 -32.88 -9.49 20.76
CA ALA A 411 -32.79 -8.41 21.74
C ALA A 411 -31.45 -8.46 22.49
N PRO A 412 -30.81 -7.33 22.78
CA PRO A 412 -29.57 -7.27 23.55
C PRO A 412 -29.69 -8.01 24.88
N ALA A 413 -28.67 -8.81 25.21
CA ALA A 413 -28.64 -9.53 26.50
C ALA A 413 -28.47 -8.57 27.69
N ALA A 414 -27.86 -7.40 27.46
CA ALA A 414 -27.77 -6.31 28.44
C ALA A 414 -27.51 -4.97 27.75
N ASP A 415 -27.78 -3.87 28.43
CA ASP A 415 -27.34 -2.53 28.02
C ASP A 415 -25.83 -2.39 28.20
N LEU A 416 -25.13 -2.06 27.12
CA LEU A 416 -23.69 -1.83 27.14
C LEU A 416 -23.29 -0.38 27.41
N THR A 417 -24.24 0.53 27.56
CA THR A 417 -23.97 1.95 27.78
C THR A 417 -23.03 2.18 28.94
N GLY A 418 -22.05 3.06 28.73
CA GLY A 418 -21.06 3.46 29.71
C GLY A 418 -19.63 3.09 29.35
N ARG A 419 -18.73 3.26 30.31
CA ARG A 419 -17.29 3.03 30.14
C ARG A 419 -16.95 1.55 30.37
N TRP A 420 -16.06 1.06 29.49
CA TRP A 420 -15.48 -0.27 29.57
C TRP A 420 -13.96 -0.17 29.47
N ASP A 421 -13.26 -0.74 30.42
CA ASP A 421 -11.81 -0.82 30.42
C ASP A 421 -11.40 -2.14 29.77
N ALA A 422 -10.57 -2.07 28.74
CA ALA A 422 -10.22 -3.20 27.87
C ALA A 422 -8.71 -3.46 27.86
N GLU A 423 -8.36 -4.73 27.68
CA GLU A 423 -7.01 -5.18 27.40
C GLU A 423 -6.99 -5.91 26.06
N LEU A 424 -6.09 -5.49 25.16
CA LEU A 424 -5.80 -6.14 23.89
C LEU A 424 -4.49 -6.89 24.02
N THR A 425 -4.49 -8.18 23.67
CA THR A 425 -3.29 -9.03 23.66
C THR A 425 -2.88 -9.33 22.24
N PHE A 426 -1.71 -8.84 21.85
CA PHE A 426 -1.14 -8.98 20.51
C PHE A 426 -0.26 -10.24 20.40
N VAL A 427 0.28 -10.49 19.21
CA VAL A 427 1.31 -11.54 18.99
C VAL A 427 2.45 -11.41 20.00
N ARG A 428 2.79 -10.17 20.39
CA ARG A 428 3.75 -9.88 21.46
C ARG A 428 3.31 -8.62 22.22
N GLY A 429 3.13 -8.75 23.53
CA GLY A 429 2.73 -7.66 24.41
C GLY A 429 1.23 -7.40 24.43
N SER A 430 0.82 -6.47 25.28
CA SER A 430 -0.56 -6.03 25.42
C SER A 430 -0.68 -4.51 25.53
N SER A 431 -1.90 -4.00 25.41
CA SER A 431 -2.22 -2.58 25.54
C SER A 431 -3.59 -2.41 26.19
N THR A 432 -3.70 -1.43 27.08
CA THR A 432 -4.99 -1.02 27.66
C THR A 432 -5.68 -0.01 26.77
N HIS A 433 -6.96 -0.24 26.52
CA HIS A 433 -7.86 0.63 25.77
C HIS A 433 -9.10 0.93 26.59
N GLN A 434 -9.90 1.91 26.15
CA GLN A 434 -11.19 2.22 26.79
C GLN A 434 -12.25 2.38 25.71
N PHE A 435 -13.44 1.84 25.99
CA PHE A 435 -14.61 2.06 25.17
C PHE A 435 -15.65 2.81 25.98
N TYR A 436 -16.25 3.82 25.35
CA TYR A 436 -17.42 4.51 25.88
C TYR A 436 -18.55 4.19 24.93
N PHE A 437 -19.41 3.24 25.33
CA PHE A 437 -20.54 2.83 24.53
C PHE A 437 -21.78 3.67 24.81
N GLU A 438 -22.50 3.95 23.73
CA GLU A 438 -23.86 4.46 23.69
C GLU A 438 -24.68 3.39 22.98
N ALA A 439 -25.59 2.72 23.71
CA ALA A 439 -26.40 1.64 23.19
C ALA A 439 -27.85 2.10 23.00
N GLU A 440 -28.41 1.86 21.81
CA GLU A 440 -29.81 2.08 21.48
C GLU A 440 -30.36 0.84 20.79
N GLY A 441 -31.12 0.03 21.52
CA GLY A 441 -31.52 -1.29 21.09
C GLY A 441 -30.29 -2.13 20.70
N ASN A 442 -30.27 -2.69 19.50
CA ASN A 442 -29.12 -3.46 19.02
C ASN A 442 -27.95 -2.59 18.51
N ARG A 443 -28.12 -1.29 18.37
CA ARG A 443 -27.09 -0.41 17.83
C ARG A 443 -26.10 0.00 18.91
N LEU A 444 -24.82 -0.03 18.57
CA LEU A 444 -23.72 0.51 19.37
C LEU A 444 -23.06 1.67 18.63
N ALA A 445 -22.86 2.77 19.34
CA ALA A 445 -22.04 3.90 18.96
C ALA A 445 -21.13 4.28 20.13
N GLY A 446 -20.27 5.27 19.95
CA GLY A 446 -19.47 5.79 21.05
C GLY A 446 -18.03 6.10 20.65
N THR A 447 -17.11 5.98 21.62
CA THR A 447 -15.70 6.35 21.40
C THR A 447 -14.77 5.23 21.86
N HIS A 448 -13.75 4.97 21.06
CA HIS A 448 -12.64 4.08 21.35
C HIS A 448 -11.38 4.91 21.63
N HIS A 449 -10.85 4.80 22.83
CA HIS A 449 -9.60 5.40 23.28
C HIS A 449 -8.51 4.34 23.25
N GLY A 450 -7.58 4.46 22.30
CA GLY A 450 -6.33 3.69 22.27
C GLY A 450 -5.25 4.37 23.12
N ARG A 451 -4.03 3.82 23.07
CA ARG A 451 -2.88 4.35 23.83
C ARG A 451 -2.54 5.82 23.52
N ASN A 452 -2.59 6.21 22.25
CA ASN A 452 -2.05 7.50 21.79
C ASN A 452 -3.08 8.37 21.08
N ALA A 453 -4.25 7.83 20.75
CA ALA A 453 -5.27 8.54 20.00
C ALA A 453 -6.64 7.88 20.21
N GLN A 454 -7.71 8.59 19.83
CA GLN A 454 -9.08 8.13 19.96
C GLN A 454 -9.84 8.30 18.64
N ALA A 455 -10.93 7.55 18.49
CA ALA A 455 -11.85 7.67 17.37
C ALA A 455 -13.26 7.22 17.77
N GLY A 456 -14.26 7.61 16.96
CA GLY A 456 -15.60 7.06 17.07
C GLY A 456 -15.60 5.56 16.79
N LEU A 457 -16.48 4.83 17.46
CA LEU A 457 -16.79 3.44 17.18
C LEU A 457 -18.25 3.29 16.76
N ARG A 458 -18.52 2.25 15.96
CA ARG A 458 -19.88 1.87 15.56
C ARG A 458 -19.99 0.36 15.45
N GLY A 459 -21.16 -0.18 15.81
CA GLY A 459 -21.39 -1.60 15.75
C GLY A 459 -22.79 -1.98 16.20
N PHE A 460 -22.91 -3.21 16.69
CA PHE A 460 -24.17 -3.74 17.19
C PHE A 460 -23.94 -4.82 18.24
N ILE A 461 -25.00 -5.09 19.00
CA ILE A 461 -25.13 -6.25 19.87
C ILE A 461 -26.30 -7.11 19.36
N ASP A 462 -26.10 -8.43 19.28
CA ASP A 462 -27.09 -9.43 18.89
C ASP A 462 -27.15 -10.51 19.98
N GLY A 463 -28.18 -10.49 20.82
CA GLY A 463 -28.18 -11.27 22.07
C GLY A 463 -26.96 -10.90 22.92
N GLY A 464 -26.04 -11.84 23.12
CA GLY A 464 -24.77 -11.64 23.82
C GLY A 464 -23.57 -11.32 22.90
N ARG A 465 -23.72 -11.45 21.56
CA ARG A 465 -22.66 -11.20 20.61
C ARG A 465 -22.49 -9.71 20.36
N VAL A 466 -21.29 -9.21 20.53
CA VAL A 466 -20.93 -7.80 20.38
C VAL A 466 -19.99 -7.66 19.19
N GLU A 467 -20.34 -6.81 18.22
CA GLU A 467 -19.50 -6.47 17.09
C GLU A 467 -19.42 -4.97 16.93
N PHE A 468 -18.21 -4.42 16.82
CA PHE A 468 -18.01 -3.01 16.52
C PHE A 468 -16.66 -2.76 15.87
N ALA A 469 -16.56 -1.61 15.19
CA ALA A 469 -15.33 -1.20 14.55
C ALA A 469 -15.00 0.26 14.84
N SER A 470 -13.71 0.57 14.83
CA SER A 470 -13.19 1.93 14.91
C SER A 470 -11.99 2.10 13.97
N ARG A 471 -11.71 3.36 13.60
CA ARG A 471 -10.56 3.73 12.79
C ARG A 471 -9.84 4.89 13.47
N ILE A 472 -8.76 4.58 14.16
CA ILE A 472 -7.91 5.57 14.84
C ILE A 472 -6.86 6.08 13.86
N ARG A 473 -6.82 7.40 13.65
CA ARG A 473 -5.75 8.03 12.87
C ARG A 473 -4.58 8.33 13.79
N TYR A 474 -3.41 7.75 13.48
CA TYR A 474 -2.18 7.95 14.24
C TYR A 474 -0.96 7.93 13.34
N GLN A 475 -0.04 8.89 13.50
CA GLN A 475 1.22 9.00 12.73
C GLN A 475 1.02 8.86 11.20
N GLY A 476 0.02 9.56 10.65
CA GLY A 476 -0.29 9.53 9.21
C GLY A 476 -1.05 8.30 8.73
N SER A 477 -1.16 7.23 9.53
CA SER A 477 -1.83 5.98 9.19
C SER A 477 -3.21 5.86 9.84
N ASN A 478 -4.07 5.04 9.22
CA ASN A 478 -5.35 4.63 9.80
C ASN A 478 -5.19 3.25 10.42
N LEU A 479 -5.28 3.18 11.74
CA LEU A 479 -5.30 1.94 12.50
C LEU A 479 -6.75 1.44 12.54
N ASN A 480 -7.02 0.33 11.87
CA ASN A 480 -8.36 -0.25 11.79
C ASN A 480 -8.51 -1.33 12.86
N TYR A 481 -9.58 -1.24 13.64
CA TYR A 481 -9.95 -2.21 14.66
C TYR A 481 -11.34 -2.73 14.34
N ALA A 482 -11.50 -4.05 14.19
CA ALA A 482 -12.78 -4.72 14.04
C ALA A 482 -12.92 -5.76 15.15
N PHE A 483 -13.71 -5.45 16.16
CA PHE A 483 -13.92 -6.23 17.36
C PHE A 483 -15.10 -7.18 17.19
N GLN A 484 -14.92 -8.42 17.62
CA GLN A 484 -15.98 -9.41 17.80
C GLN A 484 -15.80 -10.04 19.18
N GLY A 485 -16.90 -10.22 19.94
CA GLY A 485 -16.81 -10.80 21.27
C GLY A 485 -18.16 -11.24 21.83
N GLU A 486 -18.11 -11.94 22.94
CA GLU A 486 -19.26 -12.43 23.68
C GLU A 486 -19.36 -11.73 25.03
N LEU A 487 -20.54 -11.20 25.34
CA LEU A 487 -20.87 -10.61 26.62
C LEU A 487 -21.21 -11.72 27.63
N ARG A 488 -20.56 -11.70 28.79
CA ARG A 488 -20.83 -12.59 29.94
C ARG A 488 -20.82 -11.78 31.21
N GLY A 489 -22.02 -11.43 31.71
CA GLY A 489 -22.18 -10.52 32.84
C GLY A 489 -21.57 -9.14 32.52
N ASP A 490 -20.65 -8.67 33.36
CA ASP A 490 -19.95 -7.39 33.22
C ASP A 490 -18.64 -7.49 32.40
N ALA A 491 -18.44 -8.56 31.66
CA ALA A 491 -17.24 -8.78 30.87
C ALA A 491 -17.58 -9.12 29.39
N ILE A 492 -16.76 -8.62 28.47
CA ILE A 492 -16.78 -8.99 27.04
C ILE A 492 -15.42 -9.57 26.72
N SER A 493 -15.37 -10.64 25.92
CA SER A 493 -14.09 -11.17 25.41
C SER A 493 -14.26 -11.75 24.02
N GLY A 494 -13.17 -11.71 23.22
CA GLY A 494 -13.19 -12.22 21.86
C GLY A 494 -11.95 -11.88 21.06
N GLU A 495 -12.14 -11.72 19.76
CA GLU A 495 -11.07 -11.42 18.80
C GLU A 495 -11.22 -10.00 18.24
N VAL A 496 -10.10 -9.40 17.88
CA VAL A 496 -10.05 -8.13 17.16
C VAL A 496 -9.13 -8.28 15.93
N ARG A 497 -9.59 -7.83 14.78
CA ARG A 497 -8.77 -7.72 13.58
C ARG A 497 -8.18 -6.31 13.53
N LEU A 498 -6.85 -6.23 13.32
CA LEU A 498 -6.09 -4.98 13.36
C LEU A 498 -5.71 -4.50 11.94
N GLY A 499 -6.53 -4.79 10.93
CA GLY A 499 -6.20 -4.50 9.53
C GLY A 499 -4.97 -5.30 9.08
N GLU A 500 -3.98 -4.61 8.55
CA GLU A 500 -2.73 -5.21 8.05
C GLU A 500 -1.84 -5.83 9.15
N TYR A 501 -2.11 -5.54 10.44
CA TYR A 501 -1.33 -6.06 11.58
C TYR A 501 -1.85 -7.40 12.11
N GLY A 502 -2.84 -8.00 11.44
CA GLY A 502 -3.37 -9.32 11.76
C GLY A 502 -4.37 -9.35 12.92
N PRO A 503 -4.65 -10.55 13.47
CA PRO A 503 -5.57 -10.72 14.57
C PRO A 503 -4.91 -10.54 15.95
N ALA A 504 -5.73 -10.17 16.94
CA ALA A 504 -5.39 -10.15 18.35
C ALA A 504 -6.60 -10.64 19.18
N THR A 505 -6.39 -10.93 20.45
CA THR A 505 -7.49 -11.17 21.39
C THR A 505 -7.73 -9.94 22.24
N TRP A 506 -8.96 -9.81 22.73
CA TRP A 506 -9.30 -8.72 23.64
C TRP A 506 -10.28 -9.17 24.72
N SER A 507 -10.22 -8.49 25.86
CA SER A 507 -11.23 -8.57 26.89
C SER A 507 -11.53 -7.17 27.43
N ALA A 508 -12.76 -6.94 27.86
CA ALA A 508 -13.15 -5.69 28.49
C ALA A 508 -14.04 -5.96 29.72
N ARG A 509 -13.95 -5.10 30.68
CA ARG A 509 -14.84 -5.10 31.87
C ARG A 509 -15.50 -3.75 31.99
N ARG A 510 -16.77 -3.80 32.44
CA ARG A 510 -17.51 -2.57 32.77
C ARG A 510 -16.75 -1.82 33.87
N HIS A 511 -16.48 -0.55 33.63
CA HIS A 511 -15.84 0.30 34.61
C HIS A 511 -16.76 0.46 35.85
N LYS A 512 -16.24 0.15 37.03
CA LYS A 512 -16.92 0.41 38.31
C LYS A 512 -16.28 1.65 38.93
N PRO A 513 -17.04 2.75 39.15
CA PRO A 513 -16.51 3.86 39.92
C PRO A 513 -16.02 3.38 41.29
N ALA A 514 -14.89 3.92 41.71
CA ALA A 514 -14.31 3.60 43.03
C ALA A 514 -15.20 4.16 44.16
#